data_a9a380022ffb42cb815d2624de668574
#
_entry.id   a9a380022ffb42cb815d2624de668574
#
_cell.length_a   1.000
_cell.length_b   1.000
_cell.length_c   1.000
_cell.angle_alpha   90.00
_cell.angle_beta   90.00
_cell.angle_gamma   90.00
#
_symmetry.space_group_name_H-M   'P 1'
#
loop_
_entity.id
_entity.type
_entity.pdbx_description
1 polymer ?
#
loop_
_entity_poly.entity_id
_entity_poly.type
_entity_poly.pdbx_seq_one_letter_code
_entity_poly.pdbx_strand_id
1 'polypeptide(L)'
;ENVPYARIYECQHCGDSGERNITEEDIERVKKIAETDSLHRSRAFEKVVALHDEDRFYAEEAIQHYLPRPLYVLTTIVNRLDSLNLSTERKRALTALTLLACDAGNTIWAHPAERPRPKQLSTPSQFREHNVWMMLERGLSLWTETGSTVAVEAWPTKIPESGGILIYEGRLKDLANIVKKEIPI
;
A
#
# COMPACT_ATOMS: atom_id res chain seq x y z
N GLU A 1 17.88 14.74 -3.04
CA GLU A 1 17.11 14.45 -4.27
C GLU A 1 17.30 12.97 -4.65
N ASN A 2 16.19 12.26 -4.89
CA ASN A 2 16.27 10.85 -5.26
C ASN A 2 16.57 10.75 -6.75
N VAL A 3 17.68 10.09 -7.10
CA VAL A 3 18.10 9.90 -8.50
C VAL A 3 18.00 8.41 -8.83
N PRO A 4 17.23 8.02 -9.87
CA PRO A 4 17.22 6.64 -10.32
C PRO A 4 18.60 6.27 -10.87
N TYR A 5 19.10 5.07 -10.57
CA TYR A 5 20.39 4.60 -11.08
C TYR A 5 20.27 3.35 -11.96
N ALA A 6 19.21 2.57 -11.78
CA ALA A 6 18.96 1.37 -12.56
C ALA A 6 17.46 1.12 -12.70
N ARG A 7 17.08 0.32 -13.67
CA ARG A 7 15.73 -0.23 -13.82
C ARG A 7 15.75 -1.73 -13.75
N ILE A 8 14.81 -2.28 -13.00
CA ILE A 8 14.58 -3.72 -12.91
C ILE A 8 13.44 -4.05 -13.86
N TYR A 9 13.59 -5.08 -14.64
CA TYR A 9 12.58 -5.52 -15.60
C TYR A 9 12.33 -7.02 -15.49
N GLU A 10 11.15 -7.42 -15.87
CA GLU A 10 10.73 -8.81 -16.01
C GLU A 10 9.81 -8.90 -17.23
N CYS A 11 10.16 -9.76 -18.18
CA CYS A 11 9.36 -10.01 -19.37
C CYS A 11 8.39 -11.16 -19.13
N GLN A 12 7.11 -10.86 -19.16
CA GLN A 12 6.07 -11.89 -18.96
C GLN A 12 5.98 -12.92 -20.09
N HIS A 13 6.54 -12.64 -21.30
CA HIS A 13 6.50 -13.54 -22.43
C HIS A 13 7.62 -14.57 -22.44
N CYS A 14 8.84 -14.15 -22.11
CA CYS A 14 10.02 -15.03 -22.22
C CYS A 14 10.68 -15.30 -20.86
N GLY A 15 10.20 -14.69 -19.76
CA GLY A 15 10.79 -14.83 -18.44
C GLY A 15 12.14 -14.13 -18.28
N ASP A 16 12.63 -13.42 -19.29
CA ASP A 16 13.87 -12.66 -19.18
C ASP A 16 13.69 -11.55 -18.13
N SER A 17 14.61 -11.49 -17.19
CA SER A 17 14.55 -10.54 -16.06
C SER A 17 15.95 -10.09 -15.69
N GLY A 18 16.05 -8.90 -15.10
CA GLY A 18 17.34 -8.41 -14.64
C GLY A 18 17.36 -6.92 -14.40
N GLU A 19 18.57 -6.41 -14.23
CA GLU A 19 18.86 -5.00 -14.04
C GLU A 19 19.46 -4.40 -15.31
N ARG A 20 19.03 -3.20 -15.69
CA ARG A 20 19.57 -2.42 -16.81
C ARG A 20 19.86 -1.01 -16.37
N ASN A 21 20.83 -0.39 -16.99
CA ASN A 21 21.08 1.03 -16.79
C ASN A 21 19.85 1.86 -17.19
N ILE A 22 19.65 2.96 -16.49
CA ILE A 22 18.64 3.95 -16.85
C ILE A 22 19.00 4.63 -18.17
N THR A 23 17.99 5.11 -18.87
CA THR A 23 18.13 5.92 -20.09
C THR A 23 17.77 7.38 -19.80
N GLU A 24 18.15 8.29 -20.68
CA GLU A 24 17.75 9.69 -20.59
C GLU A 24 16.21 9.83 -20.59
N GLU A 25 15.54 9.00 -21.39
CA GLU A 25 14.06 8.96 -21.42
C GLU A 25 13.45 8.58 -20.07
N ASP A 26 14.06 7.64 -19.35
CA ASP A 26 13.60 7.26 -18.00
C ASP A 26 13.71 8.45 -17.05
N ILE A 27 14.81 9.20 -17.12
CA ILE A 27 15.04 10.40 -16.31
C ILE A 27 14.03 11.51 -16.65
N GLU A 28 13.80 11.77 -17.93
CA GLU A 28 12.84 12.79 -18.38
C GLU A 28 11.41 12.46 -17.92
N ARG A 29 11.00 11.20 -17.99
CA ARG A 29 9.68 10.76 -17.50
C ARG A 29 9.51 11.00 -16.01
N VAL A 30 10.54 10.71 -15.21
CA VAL A 30 10.51 10.98 -13.75
C VAL A 30 10.44 12.47 -13.48
N LYS A 31 11.23 13.30 -14.15
CA LYS A 31 11.23 14.77 -14.01
C LYS A 31 9.86 15.36 -14.35
N LYS A 32 9.27 14.96 -15.46
CA LYS A 32 7.95 15.45 -15.88
C LYS A 32 6.85 15.23 -14.84
N ILE A 33 6.87 14.07 -14.18
CA ILE A 33 5.90 13.80 -13.10
C ILE A 33 6.23 14.63 -11.85
N ALA A 34 7.51 14.81 -11.55
CA ALA A 34 7.96 15.59 -10.39
C ALA A 34 7.55 17.08 -10.47
N GLU A 35 7.38 17.65 -11.66
CA GLU A 35 6.90 19.03 -11.86
C GLU A 35 5.52 19.29 -11.23
N THR A 36 4.68 18.26 -11.15
CA THR A 36 3.32 18.34 -10.59
C THR A 36 3.18 17.71 -9.20
N ASP A 37 4.30 17.30 -8.59
CA ASP A 37 4.31 16.54 -7.33
C ASP A 37 3.61 17.27 -6.18
N SER A 38 3.86 18.56 -6.00
CA SER A 38 3.25 19.35 -4.93
C SER A 38 1.72 19.34 -4.99
N LEU A 39 1.16 19.45 -6.19
CA LEU A 39 -0.29 19.36 -6.40
C LEU A 39 -0.84 17.97 -6.07
N HIS A 40 -0.13 16.92 -6.47
CA HIS A 40 -0.56 15.55 -6.21
C HIS A 40 -0.45 15.19 -4.73
N ARG A 41 0.59 15.65 -4.03
CA ARG A 41 0.72 15.49 -2.56
C ARG A 41 -0.40 16.19 -1.82
N SER A 42 -0.70 17.44 -2.16
CA SER A 42 -1.81 18.18 -1.55
C SER A 42 -3.14 17.44 -1.70
N ARG A 43 -3.45 16.99 -2.93
CA ARG A 43 -4.67 16.22 -3.20
C ARG A 43 -4.71 14.86 -2.46
N ALA A 44 -3.59 14.16 -2.39
CA ALA A 44 -3.49 12.91 -1.64
C ALA A 44 -3.75 13.17 -0.16
N PHE A 45 -3.15 14.21 0.39
CA PHE A 45 -3.31 14.59 1.77
C PHE A 45 -4.76 14.95 2.12
N GLU A 46 -5.40 15.80 1.33
CA GLU A 46 -6.83 16.15 1.50
C GLU A 46 -7.76 14.93 1.40
N LYS A 47 -7.33 13.90 0.65
CA LYS A 47 -8.11 12.68 0.47
C LYS A 47 -8.05 11.73 1.68
N VAL A 48 -6.90 11.66 2.34
CA VAL A 48 -6.68 10.69 3.43
C VAL A 48 -6.91 11.27 4.81
N VAL A 49 -6.97 12.59 4.93
CA VAL A 49 -7.06 13.27 6.23
C VAL A 49 -8.30 14.13 6.32
N ALA A 50 -9.11 13.90 7.35
CA ALA A 50 -10.22 14.81 7.68
C ALA A 50 -9.68 16.13 8.27
N LEU A 51 -10.44 17.23 8.14
CA LEU A 51 -10.02 18.58 8.57
C LEU A 51 -9.62 18.69 10.06
N HIS A 52 -10.16 17.84 10.91
CA HIS A 52 -9.93 17.84 12.36
C HIS A 52 -9.30 16.53 12.87
N ASP A 53 -8.58 15.83 12.00
CA ASP A 53 -7.92 14.58 12.34
C ASP A 53 -6.67 14.86 13.20
N GLU A 54 -6.60 14.26 14.36
CA GLU A 54 -5.43 14.35 15.27
C GLU A 54 -4.19 13.69 14.63
N ASP A 55 -4.39 12.73 13.73
CA ASP A 55 -3.33 12.01 13.04
C ASP A 55 -2.81 12.72 11.78
N ARG A 56 -3.29 13.94 11.52
CA ARG A 56 -2.90 14.74 10.35
C ARG A 56 -1.40 14.83 10.14
N PHE A 57 -0.64 15.02 11.21
CA PHE A 57 0.81 15.10 11.15
C PHE A 57 1.45 13.79 10.65
N TYR A 58 0.99 12.65 11.16
CA TYR A 58 1.51 11.34 10.75
C TYR A 58 1.13 10.99 9.31
N ALA A 59 -0.04 11.41 8.84
CA ALA A 59 -0.45 11.22 7.45
C ALA A 59 0.43 12.04 6.50
N GLU A 60 0.79 13.27 6.88
CA GLU A 60 1.71 14.11 6.11
C GLU A 60 3.10 13.46 6.02
N GLU A 61 3.64 12.99 7.14
CA GLU A 61 4.90 12.26 7.21
C GLU A 61 4.85 10.99 6.33
N ALA A 62 3.79 10.20 6.43
CA ALA A 62 3.63 8.97 5.64
C ALA A 62 3.61 9.25 4.13
N ILE A 63 2.93 10.31 3.68
CA ILE A 63 2.87 10.70 2.26
C ILE A 63 4.25 11.09 1.72
N GLN A 64 5.15 11.63 2.56
CA GLN A 64 6.51 11.95 2.14
C GLN A 64 7.35 10.73 1.74
N HIS A 65 6.98 9.55 2.19
CA HIS A 65 7.65 8.29 1.81
C HIS A 65 7.23 7.74 0.46
N TYR A 66 6.46 8.47 -0.33
CA TYR A 66 6.13 8.08 -1.70
C TYR A 66 6.87 8.96 -2.71
N LEU A 67 7.41 8.33 -3.75
CA LEU A 67 7.88 9.06 -4.91
C LEU A 67 6.71 9.70 -5.67
N PRO A 68 6.94 10.75 -6.47
CA PRO A 68 5.89 11.43 -7.24
C PRO A 68 5.04 10.49 -8.09
N ARG A 69 5.67 9.54 -8.78
CA ARG A 69 4.98 8.62 -9.70
C ARG A 69 4.05 7.63 -9.00
N PRO A 70 4.48 6.84 -8.01
CA PRO A 70 3.58 5.98 -7.23
C PRO A 70 2.46 6.76 -6.56
N LEU A 71 2.75 7.92 -5.98
CA LEU A 71 1.74 8.74 -5.31
C LEU A 71 0.65 9.21 -6.28
N TYR A 72 1.03 9.69 -7.46
CA TYR A 72 0.10 10.08 -8.52
C TYR A 72 -0.79 8.93 -8.94
N VAL A 73 -0.20 7.75 -9.20
CA VAL A 73 -0.95 6.57 -9.64
C VAL A 73 -1.92 6.10 -8.56
N LEU A 74 -1.47 5.96 -7.32
CA LEU A 74 -2.30 5.53 -6.19
C LEU A 74 -3.45 6.50 -5.93
N THR A 75 -3.19 7.81 -5.92
CA THR A 75 -4.23 8.83 -5.74
C THR A 75 -5.25 8.78 -6.89
N THR A 76 -4.80 8.55 -8.11
CA THR A 76 -5.68 8.38 -9.28
C THR A 76 -6.57 7.15 -9.14
N ILE A 77 -6.02 6.03 -8.69
CA ILE A 77 -6.79 4.79 -8.45
C ILE A 77 -7.85 5.03 -7.37
N VAL A 78 -7.49 5.61 -6.23
CA VAL A 78 -8.43 5.91 -5.14
C VAL A 78 -9.57 6.79 -5.63
N ASN A 79 -9.27 7.87 -6.34
CA ASN A 79 -10.30 8.77 -6.90
C ASN A 79 -11.21 8.05 -7.91
N ARG A 80 -10.64 7.14 -8.70
CA ARG A 80 -11.41 6.33 -9.64
C ARG A 80 -12.34 5.36 -8.93
N LEU A 81 -11.85 4.67 -7.90
CA LEU A 81 -12.66 3.75 -7.09
C LEU A 81 -13.86 4.46 -6.44
N ASP A 82 -13.68 5.69 -5.98
CA ASP A 82 -14.76 6.47 -5.39
C ASP A 82 -15.81 6.90 -6.43
N SER A 83 -15.40 7.10 -7.67
CA SER A 83 -16.30 7.50 -8.77
C SER A 83 -17.07 6.32 -9.39
N LEU A 84 -16.66 5.08 -9.13
CA LEU A 84 -17.31 3.89 -9.68
C LEU A 84 -18.55 3.51 -8.87
N ASN A 85 -19.63 3.19 -9.57
CA ASN A 85 -20.84 2.63 -8.97
C ASN A 85 -20.66 1.12 -8.74
N LEU A 86 -20.03 0.75 -7.64
CA LEU A 86 -19.73 -0.63 -7.26
C LEU A 86 -20.57 -1.07 -6.06
N SER A 87 -20.83 -2.38 -5.94
CA SER A 87 -21.34 -2.93 -4.69
C SER A 87 -20.35 -2.72 -3.56
N THR A 88 -20.85 -2.62 -2.32
CA THR A 88 -20.02 -2.44 -1.13
C THR A 88 -18.90 -3.48 -1.01
N GLU A 89 -19.20 -4.73 -1.34
CA GLU A 89 -18.23 -5.84 -1.30
C GLU A 89 -17.11 -5.64 -2.32
N ARG A 90 -17.47 -5.30 -3.57
CA ARG A 90 -16.49 -5.02 -4.62
C ARG A 90 -15.62 -3.80 -4.27
N LYS A 91 -16.24 -2.76 -3.73
CA LYS A 91 -15.50 -1.57 -3.29
C LYS A 91 -14.50 -1.93 -2.18
N ARG A 92 -14.91 -2.71 -1.18
CA ARG A 92 -14.02 -3.18 -0.09
C ARG A 92 -12.86 -4.03 -0.63
N ALA A 93 -13.13 -4.97 -1.53
CA ALA A 93 -12.09 -5.81 -2.13
C ALA A 93 -11.06 -4.97 -2.90
N LEU A 94 -11.51 -4.05 -3.76
CA LEU A 94 -10.61 -3.17 -4.51
C LEU A 94 -9.86 -2.19 -3.61
N THR A 95 -10.47 -1.73 -2.52
CA THR A 95 -9.78 -0.91 -1.51
C THR A 95 -8.67 -1.71 -0.84
N ALA A 96 -8.92 -2.95 -0.43
CA ALA A 96 -7.91 -3.81 0.17
C ALA A 96 -6.75 -4.10 -0.80
N LEU A 97 -7.05 -4.34 -2.09
CA LEU A 97 -6.04 -4.49 -3.13
C LEU A 97 -5.21 -3.20 -3.30
N THR A 98 -5.85 -2.03 -3.25
CA THR A 98 -5.16 -0.74 -3.32
C THR A 98 -4.26 -0.51 -2.12
N LEU A 99 -4.69 -0.91 -0.91
CA LEU A 99 -3.85 -0.82 0.30
C LEU A 99 -2.58 -1.68 0.19
N LEU A 100 -2.67 -2.87 -0.42
CA LEU A 100 -1.49 -3.68 -0.71
C LEU A 100 -0.51 -2.96 -1.65
N ALA A 101 -1.03 -2.29 -2.68
CA ALA A 101 -0.21 -1.50 -3.59
C ALA A 101 0.39 -0.25 -2.89
N CYS A 102 -0.32 0.37 -1.95
CA CYS A 102 0.22 1.44 -1.11
C CYS A 102 1.39 0.95 -0.26
N ASP A 103 1.27 -0.23 0.36
CA ASP A 103 2.34 -0.79 1.18
C ASP A 103 3.61 -1.07 0.34
N ALA A 104 3.46 -1.58 -0.88
CA ALA A 104 4.58 -1.85 -1.77
C ALA A 104 5.15 -0.59 -2.45
N GLY A 105 4.35 0.44 -2.67
CA GLY A 105 4.68 1.61 -3.48
C GLY A 105 5.48 2.70 -2.78
N ASN A 106 5.80 2.54 -1.48
CA ASN A 106 6.56 3.53 -0.72
C ASN A 106 8.07 3.28 -0.76
N THR A 107 8.86 4.22 -0.21
CA THR A 107 10.33 4.22 -0.24
C THR A 107 10.98 3.64 1.01
N ILE A 108 10.22 3.03 1.93
CA ILE A 108 10.79 2.51 3.18
C ILE A 108 11.46 1.14 3.02
N TRP A 109 11.27 0.47 1.88
CA TRP A 109 11.82 -0.85 1.59
C TRP A 109 13.19 -0.74 0.95
N ALA A 110 14.22 -1.21 1.67
CA ALA A 110 15.59 -1.20 1.17
C ALA A 110 15.78 -2.17 0.00
N HIS A 111 16.70 -1.82 -0.91
CA HIS A 111 17.13 -2.67 -2.02
C HIS A 111 18.67 -2.66 -2.08
N PRO A 112 19.34 -3.77 -2.42
CA PRO A 112 18.81 -5.11 -2.75
C PRO A 112 18.44 -5.96 -1.52
N ALA A 113 18.83 -5.53 -0.32
CA ALA A 113 18.56 -6.29 0.89
C ALA A 113 17.07 -6.24 1.23
N GLU A 114 16.40 -7.37 1.21
CA GLU A 114 15.08 -7.50 1.79
C GLU A 114 15.19 -7.30 3.31
N ARG A 115 14.61 -6.21 3.80
CA ARG A 115 14.53 -5.95 5.23
C ARG A 115 13.14 -6.32 5.72
N PRO A 116 13.04 -6.86 6.95
CA PRO A 116 11.77 -6.87 7.63
C PRO A 116 11.27 -5.42 7.75
N ARG A 117 9.95 -5.23 7.79
CA ARG A 117 9.33 -3.90 7.89
C ARG A 117 10.05 -3.05 8.94
N PRO A 118 10.50 -1.84 8.61
CA PRO A 118 11.23 -1.00 9.55
C PRO A 118 10.34 -0.59 10.72
N LYS A 119 10.92 -0.46 11.90
CA LYS A 119 10.21 0.02 13.10
C LYS A 119 9.88 1.51 13.04
N GLN A 120 10.62 2.25 12.22
CA GLN A 120 10.45 3.69 12.01
C GLN A 120 10.27 3.96 10.52
N LEU A 121 9.47 4.96 10.20
CA LEU A 121 9.35 5.47 8.85
C LEU A 121 10.63 6.21 8.51
N SER A 122 11.51 5.57 7.77
CA SER A 122 12.75 6.16 7.29
C SER A 122 13.10 5.61 5.92
N THR A 123 13.40 6.50 4.98
CA THR A 123 13.85 6.11 3.66
C THR A 123 15.29 5.60 3.73
N PRO A 124 15.57 4.37 3.30
CA PRO A 124 16.95 3.86 3.21
C PRO A 124 17.74 4.59 2.10
N SER A 125 19.07 4.46 2.14
CA SER A 125 19.95 5.07 1.13
C SER A 125 19.71 4.54 -0.29
N GLN A 126 19.26 3.30 -0.40
CA GLN A 126 18.84 2.68 -1.65
C GLN A 126 17.52 1.95 -1.45
N PHE A 127 16.59 2.16 -2.35
CA PHE A 127 15.28 1.52 -2.34
C PHE A 127 14.80 1.24 -3.77
N ARG A 128 13.83 0.35 -3.87
CA ARG A 128 13.19 -0.01 -5.15
C ARG A 128 11.86 0.72 -5.27
N GLU A 129 11.67 1.45 -6.36
CA GLU A 129 10.34 1.91 -6.75
C GLU A 129 9.61 0.77 -7.45
N HIS A 130 8.55 0.27 -6.83
CA HIS A 130 7.71 -0.77 -7.41
C HIS A 130 6.72 -0.18 -8.40
N ASN A 131 6.47 -0.90 -9.49
CA ASN A 131 5.39 -0.58 -10.40
C ASN A 131 4.04 -0.91 -9.73
N VAL A 132 3.26 0.12 -9.45
CA VAL A 132 1.95 0.00 -8.77
C VAL A 132 1.02 -0.98 -9.48
N TRP A 133 0.98 -0.96 -10.82
CA TRP A 133 0.15 -1.87 -11.59
C TRP A 133 0.54 -3.34 -11.37
N MET A 134 1.82 -3.64 -11.46
CA MET A 134 2.33 -5.00 -11.19
C MET A 134 2.01 -5.46 -9.76
N MET A 135 2.01 -4.54 -8.79
CA MET A 135 1.64 -4.87 -7.40
C MET A 135 0.15 -5.20 -7.28
N LEU A 136 -0.72 -4.52 -8.02
CA LEU A 136 -2.14 -4.86 -8.08
C LEU A 136 -2.38 -6.22 -8.71
N GLU A 137 -1.73 -6.52 -9.85
CA GLU A 137 -1.83 -7.83 -10.52
C GLU A 137 -1.34 -8.95 -9.61
N ARG A 138 -0.18 -8.77 -8.96
CA ARG A 138 0.36 -9.73 -8.00
C ARG A 138 -0.58 -9.95 -6.80
N GLY A 139 -1.17 -8.89 -6.27
CA GLY A 139 -2.14 -8.99 -5.18
C GLY A 139 -3.39 -9.76 -5.61
N LEU A 140 -3.86 -9.55 -6.82
CA LEU A 140 -4.99 -10.30 -7.37
C LEU A 140 -4.67 -11.79 -7.51
N SER A 141 -3.49 -12.14 -8.02
CA SER A 141 -3.03 -13.52 -8.14
C SER A 141 -2.98 -14.21 -6.77
N LEU A 142 -2.42 -13.55 -5.75
CA LEU A 142 -2.39 -14.08 -4.39
C LEU A 142 -3.80 -14.40 -3.84
N TRP A 143 -4.79 -13.59 -4.15
CA TRP A 143 -6.17 -13.83 -3.71
C TRP A 143 -6.86 -14.98 -4.44
N THR A 144 -6.52 -15.19 -5.71
CA THR A 144 -7.09 -16.26 -6.53
C THR A 144 -6.45 -17.62 -6.25
N GLU A 145 -5.18 -17.64 -5.85
CA GLU A 145 -4.44 -18.87 -5.56
C GLU A 145 -4.84 -19.51 -4.22
N THR A 146 -5.27 -18.71 -3.25
CA THR A 146 -5.55 -19.21 -1.90
C THR A 146 -6.81 -20.07 -1.75
N GLY A 147 -7.70 -20.09 -2.72
CA GLY A 147 -8.79 -21.07 -2.88
C GLY A 147 -9.76 -21.30 -1.70
N SER A 148 -9.43 -20.85 -0.50
CA SER A 148 -10.22 -20.97 0.72
C SER A 148 -10.75 -19.61 1.18
N THR A 149 -12.04 -19.55 1.42
CA THR A 149 -12.65 -18.38 2.08
C THR A 149 -12.40 -18.46 3.58
N VAL A 150 -11.79 -17.43 4.13
CA VAL A 150 -11.65 -17.26 5.59
C VAL A 150 -12.76 -16.32 6.06
N ALA A 151 -13.52 -16.70 7.07
CA ALA A 151 -14.50 -15.83 7.67
C ALA A 151 -13.80 -14.62 8.31
N VAL A 152 -14.27 -13.40 8.00
CA VAL A 152 -13.75 -12.16 8.58
C VAL A 152 -14.90 -11.46 9.26
N GLU A 153 -14.83 -11.33 10.58
CA GLU A 153 -15.87 -10.75 11.40
C GLU A 153 -15.33 -9.56 12.20
N ALA A 154 -16.20 -8.62 12.51
CA ALA A 154 -15.88 -7.53 13.40
C ALA A 154 -16.20 -7.91 14.84
N TRP A 155 -15.31 -7.58 15.79
CA TRP A 155 -15.63 -7.71 17.22
C TRP A 155 -16.89 -6.90 17.59
N PRO A 156 -17.82 -7.42 18.41
CA PRO A 156 -17.76 -8.62 19.24
C PRO A 156 -18.42 -9.88 18.63
N THR A 157 -18.55 -9.97 17.32
CA THR A 157 -19.11 -11.15 16.66
C THR A 157 -18.26 -12.40 16.97
N LYS A 158 -18.89 -13.54 17.15
CA LYS A 158 -18.17 -14.80 17.39
C LYS A 158 -17.58 -15.33 16.09
N ILE A 159 -16.33 -15.77 16.15
CA ILE A 159 -15.71 -16.50 15.04
C ILE A 159 -16.43 -17.82 14.84
N PRO A 160 -16.69 -18.26 13.59
CA PRO A 160 -17.21 -19.59 13.32
C PRO A 160 -16.31 -20.70 13.87
N GLU A 161 -16.86 -21.85 14.22
CA GLU A 161 -16.08 -23.02 14.71
C GLU A 161 -15.01 -23.48 13.71
N SER A 162 -15.21 -23.23 12.42
CA SER A 162 -14.23 -23.48 11.35
C SER A 162 -13.00 -22.57 11.39
N GLY A 163 -12.97 -21.61 12.30
CA GLY A 163 -11.92 -20.58 12.38
C GLY A 163 -12.23 -19.33 11.59
N GLY A 164 -11.35 -18.33 11.66
CA GLY A 164 -11.55 -17.07 10.97
C GLY A 164 -10.62 -15.96 11.49
N ILE A 165 -10.88 -14.75 11.03
CA ILE A 165 -10.19 -13.52 11.43
C ILE A 165 -11.20 -12.62 12.15
N LEU A 166 -10.85 -12.19 13.34
CA LEU A 166 -11.63 -11.22 14.10
C LEU A 166 -10.92 -9.87 14.09
N ILE A 167 -11.60 -8.85 13.59
CA ILE A 167 -11.06 -7.49 13.53
C ILE A 167 -11.60 -6.70 14.73
N TYR A 168 -10.68 -6.21 15.55
CA TYR A 168 -10.99 -5.32 16.66
C TYR A 168 -10.56 -3.89 16.33
N GLU A 169 -11.49 -2.97 16.46
CA GLU A 169 -11.21 -1.53 16.37
C GLU A 169 -11.15 -0.95 17.78
N GLY A 170 -9.96 -0.49 18.19
CA GLY A 170 -9.77 0.08 19.53
C GLY A 170 -8.31 0.03 19.99
N ARG A 171 -8.07 0.40 21.23
CA ARG A 171 -6.73 0.41 21.81
C ARG A 171 -6.31 -0.99 22.23
N LEU A 172 -5.06 -1.36 21.97
CA LEU A 172 -4.52 -2.69 22.29
C LEU A 172 -4.65 -3.06 23.77
N LYS A 173 -4.52 -2.08 24.69
CA LYS A 173 -4.72 -2.27 26.12
C LYS A 173 -6.15 -2.71 26.48
N ASP A 174 -7.14 -2.20 25.74
CA ASP A 174 -8.53 -2.52 25.95
C ASP A 174 -8.85 -3.91 25.43
N LEU A 175 -8.27 -4.30 24.29
CA LEU A 175 -8.33 -5.65 23.75
C LEU A 175 -7.79 -6.69 24.74
N ALA A 176 -6.64 -6.42 25.37
CA ALA A 176 -6.04 -7.34 26.36
C ALA A 176 -6.97 -7.59 27.56
N ASN A 177 -7.75 -6.60 27.98
CA ASN A 177 -8.72 -6.74 29.07
C ASN A 177 -9.98 -7.52 28.64
N ILE A 178 -10.38 -7.40 27.38
CA ILE A 178 -11.53 -8.09 26.80
C ILE A 178 -11.19 -9.58 26.61
N VAL A 179 -10.06 -9.87 25.99
CA VAL A 179 -9.60 -11.26 25.70
C VAL A 179 -9.45 -12.07 26.99
N LYS A 180 -8.92 -11.48 28.06
CA LYS A 180 -8.82 -12.16 29.37
C LYS A 180 -10.16 -12.56 29.98
N LYS A 181 -11.25 -11.86 29.63
CA LYS A 181 -12.58 -12.16 30.15
C LYS A 181 -13.35 -13.22 29.34
N GLU A 182 -13.07 -13.31 28.05
CA GLU A 182 -13.89 -14.08 27.11
C GLU A 182 -13.22 -15.33 26.55
N ILE A 183 -11.90 -15.46 26.68
CA ILE A 183 -11.16 -16.65 26.27
C ILE A 183 -10.55 -17.26 27.55
N PRO A 184 -11.20 -18.25 28.16
CA PRO A 184 -10.58 -19.00 29.25
C PRO A 184 -9.39 -19.78 28.67
N ILE A 185 -8.20 -19.45 29.14
CA ILE A 185 -6.94 -20.17 28.86
C ILE A 185 -6.91 -21.41 29.73
#